data_7043c148b2bb3954dc3cf97cad9bb569
#
_entry.id   7043c148b2bb3954dc3cf97cad9bb569
#
_cell.length_a   1.000
_cell.length_b   1.000
_cell.length_c   1.000
_cell.angle_alpha   90.00
_cell.angle_beta   90.00
_cell.angle_gamma   90.00
#
_symmetry.space_group_name_H-M   'P 1'
#
loop_
_entity.id
_entity.type
_entity.pdbx_description
1 polymer ?
#
loop_
_entity_poly.entity_id
_entity_poly.type
_entity_poly.pdbx_seq_one_letter_code
_entity_poly.pdbx_strand_id
1 'polypeptide(L)' 'MNKAKELREMSDEQLDLTAKEAVDKLFRARVQSQTERLDAPSELKRQRRLIARVKTIQTERLQAAAAK' A
#
# COMPACT_ATOMS: atom_id res chain seq x y z
N MET A 1 5.19 3.46 10.71
CA MET A 1 4.89 2.37 9.76
C MET A 1 3.46 1.91 9.95
N ASN A 2 2.69 1.85 8.88
CA ASN A 2 1.28 1.47 8.94
C ASN A 2 1.12 -0.03 9.14
N LYS A 3 0.75 -0.40 10.35
CA LYS A 3 0.48 -1.80 10.67
C LYS A 3 -0.95 -2.16 10.25
N ALA A 4 -1.19 -3.44 10.05
CA ALA A 4 -2.51 -3.92 9.63
C ALA A 4 -3.63 -3.44 10.55
N LYS A 5 -3.36 -3.37 11.85
CA LYS A 5 -4.33 -2.88 12.82
C LYS A 5 -4.74 -1.43 12.54
N GLU A 6 -3.75 -0.58 12.28
CA GLU A 6 -4.02 0.83 11.96
C GLU A 6 -4.81 0.96 10.67
N LEU A 7 -4.45 0.16 9.68
CA LEU A 7 -5.14 0.18 8.38
C LEU A 7 -6.60 -0.24 8.53
N ARG A 8 -6.88 -1.21 9.41
CA ARG A 8 -8.25 -1.65 9.64
C ARG A 8 -9.12 -0.61 10.32
N GLU A 9 -8.51 0.34 11.02
CA GLU A 9 -9.22 1.45 11.64
C GLU A 9 -9.55 2.58 10.67
N MET A 10 -8.92 2.58 9.48
CA MET A 10 -9.15 3.61 8.48
C MET A 10 -10.45 3.41 7.72
N SER A 11 -11.03 4.51 7.26
CA SER A 11 -12.19 4.46 6.37
C SER A 11 -11.77 3.96 4.98
N ASP A 12 -12.75 3.56 4.18
CA ASP A 12 -12.49 3.09 2.82
C ASP A 12 -11.81 4.17 1.97
N GLU A 13 -12.21 5.43 2.15
CA GLU A 13 -11.59 6.54 1.43
C GLU A 13 -10.14 6.70 1.80
N GLN A 14 -9.83 6.60 3.10
CA GLN A 14 -8.46 6.70 3.59
C GLN A 14 -7.61 5.54 3.09
N LEU A 15 -8.16 4.33 3.06
CA LEU A 15 -7.46 3.17 2.52
C LEU A 15 -7.15 3.35 1.04
N ASP A 16 -8.10 3.84 0.28
CA ASP A 16 -7.91 4.09 -1.15
C ASP A 16 -6.82 5.12 -1.39
N LEU A 17 -6.84 6.22 -0.62
CA LEU A 17 -5.81 7.25 -0.68
C LEU A 17 -4.44 6.69 -0.34
N THR A 18 -4.37 5.91 0.74
CA THR A 18 -3.11 5.29 1.17
C THR A 18 -2.55 4.38 0.08
N ALA A 19 -3.40 3.60 -0.56
CA ALA A 19 -3.00 2.72 -1.65
C ALA A 19 -2.45 3.53 -2.83
N LYS A 20 -3.13 4.59 -3.20
CA LYS A 20 -2.70 5.45 -4.31
C LYS A 20 -1.36 6.11 -4.03
N GLU A 21 -1.19 6.62 -2.82
CA GLU A 21 0.07 7.23 -2.41
C GLU A 21 1.21 6.20 -2.41
N ALA A 22 0.94 4.98 -1.94
CA ALA A 22 1.94 3.93 -1.91
C ALA A 22 2.36 3.52 -3.32
N VAL A 23 1.40 3.41 -4.25
CA VAL A 23 1.69 3.10 -5.64
C VAL A 23 2.54 4.20 -6.27
N ASP A 24 2.22 5.45 -6.00
CA ASP A 24 2.97 6.60 -6.52
C ASP A 24 4.41 6.58 -5.99
N LYS A 25 4.58 6.34 -4.70
CA LYS A 25 5.90 6.24 -4.10
C LYS A 25 6.70 5.07 -4.68
N LEU A 26 6.06 3.94 -4.91
CA LEU A 26 6.70 2.79 -5.51
C LEU A 26 7.19 3.13 -6.92
N PHE A 27 6.35 3.79 -7.71
CA PHE A 27 6.70 4.21 -9.06
C PHE A 27 7.91 5.15 -9.04
N ARG A 28 7.87 6.17 -8.18
CA ARG A 28 8.98 7.13 -8.06
C ARG A 28 10.27 6.45 -7.63
N ALA A 29 10.19 5.54 -6.68
CA ALA A 29 11.36 4.81 -6.20
C ALA A 29 11.98 3.97 -7.32
N ARG A 30 11.14 3.35 -8.15
CA ARG A 30 11.63 2.57 -9.30
C ARG A 30 12.33 3.44 -10.32
N VAL A 31 11.75 4.60 -10.62
CA VAL A 31 12.36 5.55 -11.57
C VAL A 31 13.70 6.04 -11.04
N GLN A 32 13.76 6.43 -9.79
CA GLN A 32 15.01 6.89 -9.17
C GLN A 32 16.07 5.79 -9.16
N SER A 33 15.66 4.57 -8.85
CA SER A 33 16.58 3.44 -8.82
C SER A 33 17.19 3.19 -10.21
N GLN A 34 16.41 3.38 -11.28
CA GLN A 34 16.91 3.20 -12.64
C GLN A 34 17.85 4.32 -13.08
N THR A 35 17.53 5.56 -12.71
CA THR A 35 18.29 6.71 -13.18
C THR A 35 19.52 7.01 -12.34
N GLU A 36 19.42 6.84 -11.04
CA GLU A 36 20.48 7.23 -10.11
C GLU A 36 21.18 6.05 -9.46
N ARG A 37 20.74 4.83 -9.75
CA ARG A 37 21.24 3.60 -9.13
C ARG A 37 21.24 3.68 -7.62
N LEU A 38 20.24 4.34 -7.07
CA LEU A 38 20.09 4.42 -5.63
C LEU A 38 19.70 3.04 -5.09
N ASP A 39 20.36 2.68 -4.00
CA ASP A 39 20.09 1.43 -3.33
C ASP A 39 18.83 1.56 -2.48
N ALA A 40 17.67 1.34 -3.10
CA ALA A 40 16.39 1.49 -2.43
C ALA A 40 15.56 0.21 -2.43
N PRO A 41 16.15 -1.00 -2.33
CA PRO A 41 15.34 -2.21 -2.32
C PRO A 41 14.44 -2.31 -1.09
N SER A 42 14.89 -1.80 0.06
CA SER A 42 14.07 -1.83 1.27
C SER A 42 12.87 -0.91 1.16
N GLU A 43 13.01 0.24 0.52
CA GLU A 43 11.89 1.15 0.29
C GLU A 43 10.87 0.53 -0.67
N LEU A 44 11.34 -0.10 -1.74
CA LEU A 44 10.46 -0.80 -2.68
C LEU A 44 9.68 -1.90 -1.98
N LYS A 45 10.34 -2.68 -1.16
CA LYS A 45 9.68 -3.75 -0.39
C LYS A 45 8.65 -3.20 0.58
N ARG A 46 8.97 -2.09 1.24
CA ARG A 46 8.05 -1.43 2.17
C ARG A 46 6.77 -1.01 1.47
N GLN A 47 6.90 -0.36 0.33
CA GLN A 47 5.74 0.12 -0.41
C GLN A 47 4.90 -1.04 -0.95
N ARG A 48 5.55 -2.09 -1.44
CA ARG A 48 4.85 -3.29 -1.92
C ARG A 48 4.06 -3.95 -0.80
N ARG A 49 4.65 -4.05 0.40
CA ARG A 49 3.98 -4.64 1.56
C ARG A 49 2.78 -3.81 1.98
N LEU A 50 2.94 -2.49 1.98
CA LEU A 50 1.84 -1.59 2.33
C LEU A 50 0.69 -1.72 1.35
N ILE A 51 0.98 -1.73 0.06
CA ILE A 51 -0.03 -1.91 -0.98
C ILE A 51 -0.77 -3.25 -0.79
N ALA A 52 -0.01 -4.32 -0.56
CA ALA A 52 -0.60 -5.64 -0.36
C ALA A 52 -1.51 -5.68 0.87
N ARG A 53 -1.10 -5.05 1.96
CA ARG A 53 -1.91 -4.99 3.18
C ARG A 53 -3.19 -4.21 2.96
N VAL A 54 -3.10 -3.06 2.31
CA VAL A 54 -4.29 -2.24 2.03
C VAL A 54 -5.26 -3.01 1.14
N LYS A 55 -4.76 -3.65 0.09
CA LYS A 55 -5.61 -4.44 -0.81
C LYS A 55 -6.26 -5.62 -0.10
N THR A 56 -5.52 -6.27 0.79
CA THR A 56 -6.07 -7.38 1.58
C THR A 56 -7.23 -6.91 2.45
N ILE A 57 -7.07 -5.79 3.12
CA ILE A 57 -8.11 -5.24 3.99
C ILE A 57 -9.32 -4.80 3.17
N GLN A 58 -9.11 -4.18 2.02
CA GLN A 58 -10.19 -3.80 1.13
C GLN A 58 -10.98 -5.02 0.65
N THR A 59 -10.25 -6.10 0.31
CA THR A 59 -10.88 -7.36 -0.10
C THR A 59 -11.67 -7.98 1.04
N GLU A 60 -11.12 -7.98 2.25
CA GLU A 60 -11.83 -8.48 3.43
C GLU A 60 -13.15 -7.74 3.64
N ARG A 61 -13.14 -6.42 3.49
CA ARG A 61 -14.34 -5.60 3.64
C ARG A 61 -15.37 -5.90 2.57
N LEU A 62 -14.92 -6.08 1.33
CA LEU A 62 -15.79 -6.46 0.22
C LEU A 62 -16.43 -7.82 0.47
N GLN A 63 -15.64 -8.79 0.90
CA GLN A 63 -16.13 -10.14 1.20
C GLN A 63 -17.12 -10.12 2.36
N ALA A 64 -16.84 -9.36 3.40
CA ALA A 64 -17.73 -9.22 4.54
C ALA A 64 -19.05 -8.61 4.12
N ALA A 65 -19.03 -7.61 3.25
CA ALA A 65 -20.25 -6.99 2.74
C ALA A 65 -21.05 -7.94 1.85
N ALA A 66 -20.33 -8.74 1.04
CA ALA A 66 -20.99 -9.70 0.13
C ALA A 66 -21.54 -10.92 0.88
N ALA A 67 -20.99 -11.23 2.06
CA ALA A 67 -21.40 -12.40 2.83
C ALA A 67 -22.69 -12.19 3.62
N LYS A 68 -23.23 -10.99 3.65
CA LYS A 68 -24.46 -10.69 4.39
C LYS A 68 -25.71 -11.07 3.60
#